data_a67dd353b3795214559df1a3e69187d7
#
_entry.id   a67dd353b3795214559df1a3e69187d7
#
_cell.length_a   1.000
_cell.length_b   1.000
_cell.length_c   1.000
_cell.angle_alpha   90.00
_cell.angle_beta   90.00
_cell.angle_gamma   90.00
#
_symmetry.space_group_name_H-M   'P 1'
#
loop_
_entity.id
_entity.type
_entity.pdbx_description
1 polymer ?
#
loop_
_entity_poly.entity_id
_entity_poly.type
_entity_poly.pdbx_seq_one_letter_code
_entity_poly.pdbx_strand_id
1 'polypeptide(L)'
;MDPQGDDIPRGDAKSLSGSSPETIDDRALYRKIDVHIIPLLFMTYLMQVMDKTALNHANIMGLQEDLGLHGQQFNLLATAFYIAYSAAEFPQGCLLLKFPPATVLGMNILVWGVLTASTAACHSFGSLLVVRILLGGFEAVITPALILITNQWYTKRESTPRYGLWHCGSGAGQVLGGLVSFGAQHGSRTAALSGWRIMFLVVGLFNIIIASLVLLFLPRTPEAAPWLSDAEKTRIRLSAFGAALIKGFGFDSKTAALLFIPGGVVSIIATLTCTYAILIDLPRGLGIIAGMVPTFIGAGLMSFYQGRGGLLAGIYLFNFIVGPVTLLYSLVGVNIQGYTKKVTTNAIVIAGYGIGSVIGPQTFLSREAPGFITAKIIIFAASGGVIILAIMLRLLYGWRNRNRIKERQDELDAFHRGRINIQALEKQEETDLRNKTFVYVY
;
A
#
# COMPACT_ATOMS: atom_id res chain seq x y z
N MET A 1 -16.38 43.23 -72.27
CA MET A 1 -16.58 43.71 -70.91
C MET A 1 -16.14 42.54 -69.96
N ASP A 2 -14.97 42.69 -69.42
CA ASP A 2 -14.24 41.73 -68.59
C ASP A 2 -14.75 41.77 -67.15
N PRO A 3 -14.81 40.68 -66.46
CA PRO A 3 -14.74 40.72 -65.04
C PRO A 3 -13.41 40.13 -64.57
N GLN A 4 -12.67 40.91 -63.82
CA GLN A 4 -11.42 40.69 -63.14
C GLN A 4 -11.47 39.45 -62.21
N GLY A 5 -10.46 38.60 -62.38
CA GLY A 5 -10.18 37.51 -61.44
C GLY A 5 -9.43 38.07 -60.24
N ASP A 6 -9.86 37.71 -59.04
CA ASP A 6 -9.17 37.93 -57.79
C ASP A 6 -8.06 36.85 -57.60
N ASP A 7 -6.83 37.30 -57.68
CA ASP A 7 -5.62 36.55 -57.32
C ASP A 7 -5.55 36.39 -55.79
N ILE A 8 -5.84 35.20 -55.29
CA ILE A 8 -5.51 34.80 -53.90
C ILE A 8 -4.04 34.39 -53.87
N PRO A 9 -3.18 35.02 -53.07
CA PRO A 9 -1.79 34.62 -52.95
C PRO A 9 -1.69 33.22 -52.31
N ARG A 10 -1.13 32.26 -53.04
CA ARG A 10 -0.67 30.99 -52.52
C ARG A 10 0.50 31.25 -51.56
N GLY A 11 0.18 31.40 -50.26
CA GLY A 11 1.14 31.44 -49.19
C GLY A 11 1.86 30.10 -49.10
N ASP A 12 3.19 30.18 -49.01
CA ASP A 12 4.16 29.11 -48.99
C ASP A 12 3.87 28.01 -47.96
N ALA A 13 3.44 26.87 -48.44
CA ALA A 13 3.35 25.62 -47.64
C ALA A 13 4.73 24.94 -47.57
N LYS A 14 5.77 25.69 -47.15
CA LYS A 14 7.14 25.19 -46.94
C LYS A 14 7.68 25.69 -45.64
N SER A 15 7.23 25.10 -44.48
CA SER A 15 8.03 25.08 -43.23
C SER A 15 7.36 24.30 -42.09
N LEU A 16 6.63 23.21 -42.36
CA LEU A 16 6.22 22.25 -41.34
C LEU A 16 6.79 20.84 -41.62
N SER A 17 8.04 20.79 -42.06
CA SER A 17 8.84 19.57 -42.10
C SER A 17 9.83 19.64 -40.91
N GLY A 18 9.34 19.39 -39.74
CA GLY A 18 10.17 19.39 -38.53
C GLY A 18 9.67 18.41 -37.52
N SER A 19 10.39 17.33 -37.38
CA SER A 19 10.29 16.27 -36.38
C SER A 19 9.19 15.23 -36.64
N SER A 20 9.60 14.12 -37.23
CA SER A 20 8.98 12.82 -36.99
C SER A 20 8.75 12.69 -35.46
N PRO A 21 7.57 12.21 -35.00
CA PRO A 21 7.37 11.99 -33.58
C PRO A 21 8.46 11.01 -33.09
N GLU A 22 9.36 11.51 -32.22
CA GLU A 22 10.33 10.65 -31.53
C GLU A 22 9.53 9.48 -30.95
N THR A 23 9.78 8.30 -31.47
CA THR A 23 9.18 7.07 -30.94
C THR A 23 9.79 6.85 -29.55
N ILE A 24 9.11 7.34 -28.51
CA ILE A 24 9.54 7.17 -27.12
C ILE A 24 9.52 5.67 -26.81
N ASP A 25 10.68 5.10 -26.49
CA ASP A 25 10.77 3.75 -25.96
C ASP A 25 10.15 3.71 -24.55
N ASP A 26 8.93 3.22 -24.45
CA ASP A 26 8.20 3.10 -23.18
C ASP A 26 9.02 2.33 -22.11
N ARG A 27 9.86 1.37 -22.51
CA ARG A 27 10.71 0.61 -21.56
C ARG A 27 11.84 1.46 -20.99
N ALA A 28 12.49 2.25 -21.83
CA ALA A 28 13.52 3.19 -21.39
C ALA A 28 12.94 4.26 -20.47
N LEU A 29 11.76 4.79 -20.81
CA LEU A 29 11.04 5.77 -19.99
C LEU A 29 10.71 5.21 -18.61
N TYR A 30 10.05 4.05 -18.53
CA TYR A 30 9.70 3.46 -17.23
C TYR A 30 10.93 3.08 -16.40
N ARG A 31 12.01 2.58 -17.00
CA ARG A 31 13.26 2.31 -16.29
C ARG A 31 13.84 3.59 -15.67
N LYS A 32 13.78 4.70 -16.39
CA LYS A 32 14.23 6.01 -15.91
C LYS A 32 13.41 6.48 -14.71
N ILE A 33 12.09 6.31 -14.77
CA ILE A 33 11.15 6.60 -13.66
C ILE A 33 11.42 5.68 -12.46
N ASP A 34 11.56 4.38 -12.71
CA ASP A 34 11.77 3.36 -11.68
C ASP A 34 13.02 3.67 -10.83
N VAL A 35 14.12 4.06 -11.45
CA VAL A 35 15.39 4.38 -10.74
C VAL A 35 15.25 5.60 -9.82
N HIS A 36 14.42 6.59 -10.17
CA HIS A 36 14.28 7.82 -9.39
C HIS A 36 13.18 7.72 -8.31
N ILE A 37 12.13 6.94 -8.54
CA ILE A 37 10.93 6.94 -7.68
C ILE A 37 10.88 5.71 -6.80
N ILE A 38 11.03 4.51 -7.36
CA ILE A 38 10.80 3.25 -6.63
C ILE A 38 11.72 3.11 -5.40
N PRO A 39 13.03 3.47 -5.42
CA PRO A 39 13.87 3.36 -4.23
C PRO A 39 13.36 4.23 -3.07
N LEU A 40 12.86 5.45 -3.35
CA LEU A 40 12.32 6.34 -2.32
C LEU A 40 11.04 5.79 -1.72
N LEU A 41 10.13 5.26 -2.55
CA LEU A 41 8.89 4.63 -2.09
C LEU A 41 9.18 3.36 -1.28
N PHE A 42 10.12 2.53 -1.75
CA PHE A 42 10.57 1.31 -1.06
C PHE A 42 11.16 1.63 0.32
N MET A 43 12.08 2.59 0.41
CA MET A 43 12.70 3.00 1.68
C MET A 43 11.66 3.58 2.65
N THR A 44 10.72 4.38 2.16
CA THR A 44 9.63 4.92 2.98
C THR A 44 8.78 3.80 3.58
N TYR A 45 8.38 2.83 2.76
CA TYR A 45 7.56 1.70 3.23
C TYR A 45 8.32 0.75 4.15
N LEU A 46 9.59 0.51 3.86
CA LEU A 46 10.52 -0.24 4.72
C LEU A 46 10.57 0.37 6.12
N MET A 47 10.78 1.70 6.22
CA MET A 47 10.85 2.39 7.49
C MET A 47 9.51 2.36 8.24
N GLN A 48 8.40 2.42 7.54
CA GLN A 48 7.08 2.30 8.14
C GLN A 48 6.89 0.96 8.85
N VAL A 49 7.30 -0.13 8.23
CA VAL A 49 7.20 -1.47 8.84
C VAL A 49 8.20 -1.61 9.98
N MET A 50 9.40 -1.09 9.82
CA MET A 50 10.43 -1.12 10.85
C MET A 50 9.99 -0.35 12.12
N ASP A 51 9.37 0.82 12.01
CA ASP A 51 8.85 1.57 13.13
C ASP A 51 7.69 0.86 13.84
N LYS A 52 6.74 0.30 13.07
CA LYS A 52 5.64 -0.51 13.64
C LYS A 52 6.13 -1.68 14.47
N THR A 53 7.22 -2.34 14.07
CA THR A 53 7.82 -3.44 14.82
C THR A 53 8.71 -2.98 15.97
N ALA A 54 9.21 -1.73 15.93
CA ALA A 54 10.14 -1.18 16.92
C ALA A 54 9.60 -1.22 18.36
N LEU A 55 8.31 -0.92 18.57
CA LEU A 55 7.70 -0.97 19.90
C LEU A 55 7.82 -2.36 20.55
N ASN A 56 7.67 -3.39 19.76
CA ASN A 56 7.78 -4.76 20.23
C ASN A 56 9.24 -5.16 20.50
N HIS A 57 10.16 -4.74 19.64
CA HIS A 57 11.58 -4.92 19.88
C HIS A 57 12.03 -4.17 21.16
N ALA A 58 11.54 -2.93 21.36
CA ALA A 58 11.78 -2.15 22.56
C ALA A 58 11.29 -2.87 23.85
N ASN A 59 10.13 -3.50 23.76
CA ASN A 59 9.60 -4.28 24.87
C ASN A 59 10.52 -5.44 25.26
N ILE A 60 11.11 -6.16 24.30
CA ILE A 60 12.10 -7.21 24.58
C ILE A 60 13.36 -6.65 25.24
N MET A 61 13.70 -5.38 24.96
CA MET A 61 14.85 -4.67 25.50
C MET A 61 14.60 -4.00 26.86
N GLY A 62 13.46 -4.29 27.52
CA GLY A 62 13.16 -3.79 28.86
C GLY A 62 12.45 -2.45 28.92
N LEU A 63 11.74 -2.04 27.86
CA LEU A 63 10.99 -0.78 27.82
C LEU A 63 9.91 -0.72 28.92
N GLN A 64 9.25 -1.84 29.24
CA GLN A 64 8.22 -1.86 30.28
C GLN A 64 8.80 -1.64 31.66
N GLU A 65 9.94 -2.26 31.96
CA GLU A 65 10.67 -2.13 33.21
C GLU A 65 11.21 -0.71 33.38
N ASP A 66 11.86 -0.16 32.34
CA ASP A 66 12.46 1.17 32.35
C ASP A 66 11.43 2.32 32.57
N LEU A 67 10.21 2.15 32.05
CA LEU A 67 9.13 3.13 32.13
C LEU A 67 8.10 2.81 33.22
N GLY A 68 8.29 1.70 33.98
CA GLY A 68 7.35 1.27 35.01
C GLY A 68 5.94 1.01 34.48
N LEU A 69 5.82 0.36 33.31
CA LEU A 69 4.50 0.09 32.73
C LEU A 69 3.85 -1.11 33.40
N HIS A 70 2.60 -0.93 33.85
CA HIS A 70 1.85 -1.96 34.58
C HIS A 70 0.58 -2.39 33.83
N GLY A 71 0.21 -3.66 34.02
CA GLY A 71 -1.04 -4.22 33.50
C GLY A 71 -1.18 -4.14 31.98
N GLN A 72 -2.21 -3.45 31.50
CA GLN A 72 -2.54 -3.34 30.07
C GLN A 72 -1.93 -2.08 29.39
N GLN A 73 -1.09 -1.31 30.09
CA GLN A 73 -0.56 -0.06 29.55
C GLN A 73 0.22 -0.25 28.25
N PHE A 74 0.97 -1.34 28.11
CA PHE A 74 1.68 -1.62 26.87
C PHE A 74 0.73 -1.88 25.68
N ASN A 75 -0.35 -2.63 25.88
CA ASN A 75 -1.36 -2.86 24.87
C ASN A 75 -2.12 -1.57 24.52
N LEU A 76 -2.33 -0.71 25.50
CA LEU A 76 -2.98 0.60 25.30
C LEU A 76 -2.14 1.52 24.42
N LEU A 77 -0.81 1.50 24.50
CA LEU A 77 0.09 2.24 23.60
C LEU A 77 -0.09 1.83 22.13
N ALA A 78 -0.19 0.52 21.87
CA ALA A 78 -0.44 0.01 20.53
C ALA A 78 -1.86 0.37 20.04
N THR A 79 -2.86 0.22 20.92
CA THR A 79 -4.26 0.56 20.61
C THR A 79 -4.43 2.04 20.31
N ALA A 80 -3.85 2.92 21.12
CA ALA A 80 -3.92 4.38 20.95
C ALA A 80 -3.28 4.83 19.62
N PHE A 81 -2.15 4.23 19.24
CA PHE A 81 -1.52 4.45 17.93
C PHE A 81 -2.49 4.13 16.79
N TYR A 82 -3.14 2.96 16.79
CA TYR A 82 -4.03 2.55 15.70
C TYR A 82 -5.35 3.34 15.69
N ILE A 83 -5.87 3.76 16.84
CA ILE A 83 -7.03 4.67 16.90
C ILE A 83 -6.68 6.01 16.25
N ALA A 84 -5.54 6.60 16.62
CA ALA A 84 -5.07 7.86 16.05
C ALA A 84 -4.77 7.73 14.54
N TYR A 85 -4.15 6.63 14.13
CA TYR A 85 -3.90 6.30 12.73
C TYR A 85 -5.20 6.28 11.92
N SER A 86 -6.21 5.54 12.38
CA SER A 86 -7.50 5.42 11.69
C SER A 86 -8.28 6.74 11.67
N ALA A 87 -8.24 7.52 12.76
CA ALA A 87 -8.88 8.82 12.83
C ALA A 87 -8.21 9.84 11.89
N ALA A 88 -6.88 9.80 11.79
CA ALA A 88 -6.10 10.71 10.95
C ALA A 88 -6.18 10.39 9.45
N GLU A 89 -6.57 9.19 9.06
CA GLU A 89 -6.76 8.82 7.64
C GLU A 89 -7.65 9.80 6.88
N PHE A 90 -8.73 10.27 7.52
CA PHE A 90 -9.65 11.22 6.89
C PHE A 90 -9.01 12.61 6.66
N PRO A 91 -8.47 13.31 7.68
CA PRO A 91 -7.81 14.59 7.46
C PRO A 91 -6.56 14.48 6.58
N GLN A 92 -5.78 13.42 6.68
CA GLN A 92 -4.64 13.17 5.80
C GLN A 92 -5.08 12.96 4.34
N GLY A 93 -6.19 12.25 4.11
CA GLY A 93 -6.82 12.16 2.80
C GLY A 93 -7.20 13.54 2.23
N CYS A 94 -7.78 14.43 3.05
CA CYS A 94 -8.08 15.80 2.64
C CYS A 94 -6.81 16.60 2.27
N LEU A 95 -5.69 16.40 2.99
CA LEU A 95 -4.41 17.02 2.64
C LEU A 95 -3.89 16.54 1.28
N LEU A 96 -3.97 15.24 1.01
CA LEU A 96 -3.58 14.66 -0.28
C LEU A 96 -4.46 15.13 -1.47
N LEU A 97 -5.67 15.63 -1.20
CA LEU A 97 -6.52 16.23 -2.22
C LEU A 97 -6.13 17.68 -2.55
N LYS A 98 -5.58 18.41 -1.57
CA LYS A 98 -5.26 19.84 -1.69
C LYS A 98 -3.82 20.11 -2.10
N PHE A 99 -2.89 19.24 -1.74
CA PHE A 99 -1.46 19.44 -1.92
C PHE A 99 -0.82 18.27 -2.69
N PRO A 100 0.31 18.51 -3.37
CA PRO A 100 1.03 17.46 -4.09
C PRO A 100 1.40 16.29 -3.17
N PRO A 101 1.08 15.03 -3.55
CA PRO A 101 1.32 13.87 -2.69
C PRO A 101 2.77 13.71 -2.23
N ALA A 102 3.75 14.03 -3.08
CA ALA A 102 5.16 13.98 -2.72
C ALA A 102 5.53 14.94 -1.58
N THR A 103 4.97 16.15 -1.59
CA THR A 103 5.22 17.15 -0.52
C THR A 103 4.54 16.73 0.78
N VAL A 104 3.29 16.29 0.72
CA VAL A 104 2.55 15.80 1.90
C VAL A 104 3.27 14.61 2.51
N LEU A 105 3.71 13.64 1.68
CA LEU A 105 4.48 12.48 2.11
C LEU A 105 5.75 12.90 2.84
N GLY A 106 6.60 13.72 2.21
CA GLY A 106 7.89 14.12 2.77
C GLY A 106 7.76 14.88 4.09
N MET A 107 6.80 15.80 4.20
CA MET A 107 6.55 16.55 5.45
C MET A 107 6.07 15.63 6.57
N ASN A 108 5.17 14.70 6.28
CA ASN A 108 4.69 13.75 7.28
C ASN A 108 5.81 12.79 7.74
N ILE A 109 6.67 12.30 6.81
CA ILE A 109 7.82 11.47 7.19
C ILE A 109 8.79 12.26 8.08
N LEU A 110 9.00 13.54 7.82
CA LEU A 110 9.88 14.39 8.64
C LEU A 110 9.38 14.48 10.07
N VAL A 111 8.09 14.85 10.25
CA VAL A 111 7.48 14.93 11.58
C VAL A 111 7.47 13.57 12.26
N TRP A 112 7.09 12.51 11.54
CA TRP A 112 7.13 11.14 12.03
C TRP A 112 8.55 10.74 12.48
N GLY A 113 9.59 11.06 11.72
CA GLY A 113 10.98 10.78 12.09
C GLY A 113 11.41 11.48 13.40
N VAL A 114 11.03 12.75 13.56
CA VAL A 114 11.26 13.52 14.80
C VAL A 114 10.52 12.87 15.98
N LEU A 115 9.26 12.50 15.80
CA LEU A 115 8.46 11.83 16.84
C LEU A 115 9.04 10.45 17.22
N THR A 116 9.49 9.67 16.23
CA THR A 116 10.16 8.39 16.48
C THR A 116 11.43 8.58 17.30
N ALA A 117 12.27 9.56 16.94
CA ALA A 117 13.47 9.90 17.74
C ALA A 117 13.10 10.36 19.15
N SER A 118 12.04 11.18 19.30
CA SER A 118 11.54 11.69 20.59
C SER A 118 11.06 10.57 21.52
N THR A 119 10.70 9.41 21.00
CA THR A 119 10.35 8.22 21.80
C THR A 119 11.50 7.86 22.76
N ALA A 120 12.76 8.04 22.34
CA ALA A 120 13.93 7.78 23.17
C ALA A 120 14.04 8.68 24.41
N ALA A 121 13.41 9.85 24.39
CA ALA A 121 13.38 10.81 25.50
C ALA A 121 12.18 10.60 26.44
N CYS A 122 11.32 9.61 26.19
CA CYS A 122 10.19 9.32 27.07
C CYS A 122 10.64 8.68 28.39
N HIS A 123 10.06 9.14 29.51
CA HIS A 123 10.34 8.66 30.86
C HIS A 123 9.09 8.20 31.61
N SER A 124 7.91 8.25 30.98
CA SER A 124 6.65 7.85 31.61
C SER A 124 5.68 7.29 30.56
N PHE A 125 4.68 6.53 31.04
CA PHE A 125 3.57 6.09 30.21
C PHE A 125 2.89 7.24 29.47
N GLY A 126 2.62 8.37 30.16
CA GLY A 126 1.93 9.51 29.55
C GLY A 126 2.71 10.16 28.41
N SER A 127 4.02 10.36 28.56
CA SER A 127 4.86 10.92 27.49
C SER A 127 4.91 9.99 26.28
N LEU A 128 5.07 8.68 26.51
CA LEU A 128 5.08 7.69 25.44
C LEU A 128 3.73 7.56 24.74
N LEU A 129 2.61 7.66 25.48
CA LEU A 129 1.26 7.63 24.93
C LEU A 129 1.01 8.81 23.97
N VAL A 130 1.39 10.01 24.37
CA VAL A 130 1.25 11.22 23.51
C VAL A 130 2.05 11.05 22.23
N VAL A 131 3.31 10.63 22.34
CA VAL A 131 4.14 10.38 21.16
C VAL A 131 3.52 9.31 20.25
N ARG A 132 2.97 8.24 20.80
CA ARG A 132 2.30 7.16 20.02
C ARG A 132 1.05 7.65 19.29
N ILE A 133 0.24 8.51 19.91
CA ILE A 133 -0.93 9.13 19.28
C ILE A 133 -0.49 10.00 18.09
N LEU A 134 0.50 10.86 18.30
CA LEU A 134 1.02 11.73 17.24
C LEU A 134 1.65 10.90 16.10
N LEU A 135 2.45 9.88 16.42
CA LEU A 135 3.02 8.96 15.44
C LEU A 135 1.94 8.33 14.55
N GLY A 136 0.85 7.79 15.15
CA GLY A 136 -0.27 7.26 14.41
C GLY A 136 -0.88 8.27 13.44
N GLY A 137 -1.04 9.51 13.90
CA GLY A 137 -1.60 10.59 13.08
C GLY A 137 -0.78 10.95 11.84
N PHE A 138 0.54 11.08 11.99
CA PHE A 138 1.41 11.46 10.87
C PHE A 138 1.79 10.27 9.97
N GLU A 139 1.86 9.06 10.52
CA GLU A 139 2.15 7.86 9.75
C GLU A 139 0.98 7.43 8.83
N ALA A 140 -0.25 7.81 9.15
CA ALA A 140 -1.45 7.42 8.42
C ALA A 140 -1.43 7.79 6.93
N VAL A 141 -0.73 8.86 6.54
CA VAL A 141 -0.66 9.34 5.16
C VAL A 141 0.22 8.48 4.24
N ILE A 142 1.15 7.71 4.81
CA ILE A 142 2.25 7.11 4.04
C ILE A 142 1.72 6.21 2.93
N THR A 143 0.94 5.20 3.29
CA THR A 143 0.40 4.27 2.29
C THR A 143 -0.48 4.95 1.25
N PRO A 144 -1.44 5.85 1.63
CA PRO A 144 -2.21 6.63 0.65
C PRO A 144 -1.35 7.40 -0.33
N ALA A 145 -0.33 8.08 0.17
CA ALA A 145 0.56 8.89 -0.65
C ALA A 145 1.37 8.02 -1.63
N LEU A 146 1.96 6.90 -1.17
CA LEU A 146 2.70 5.97 -2.03
C LEU A 146 1.86 5.48 -3.22
N ILE A 147 0.60 5.21 -2.97
CA ILE A 147 -0.35 4.76 -3.97
C ILE A 147 -0.70 5.87 -4.97
N LEU A 148 -0.99 7.07 -4.47
CA LEU A 148 -1.27 8.22 -5.34
C LEU A 148 -0.06 8.54 -6.22
N ILE A 149 1.15 8.55 -5.66
CA ILE A 149 2.39 8.75 -6.40
C ILE A 149 2.56 7.66 -7.45
N THR A 150 2.44 6.38 -7.10
CA THR A 150 2.54 5.30 -8.09
C THR A 150 1.53 5.45 -9.22
N ASN A 151 0.28 5.81 -8.92
CA ASN A 151 -0.74 6.04 -9.96
C ASN A 151 -0.53 7.31 -10.78
N GLN A 152 0.18 8.28 -10.26
CA GLN A 152 0.51 9.52 -10.98
C GLN A 152 1.61 9.29 -12.04
N TRP A 153 2.51 8.32 -11.79
CA TRP A 153 3.68 8.07 -12.62
C TRP A 153 3.55 6.88 -13.57
N TYR A 154 2.63 5.95 -13.31
CA TYR A 154 2.51 4.70 -14.07
C TYR A 154 1.10 4.44 -14.57
N THR A 155 0.99 3.77 -15.72
CA THR A 155 -0.29 3.27 -16.25
C THR A 155 -0.85 2.14 -15.36
N LYS A 156 -2.12 1.80 -15.53
CA LYS A 156 -2.78 0.70 -14.78
C LYS A 156 -2.05 -0.64 -14.90
N ARG A 157 -1.47 -0.92 -16.07
CA ARG A 157 -0.71 -2.15 -16.31
C ARG A 157 0.64 -2.10 -15.62
N GLU A 158 1.33 -0.96 -15.71
CA GLU A 158 2.67 -0.78 -15.21
C GLU A 158 2.72 -0.50 -13.69
N SER A 159 1.66 0.04 -13.10
CA SER A 159 1.61 0.34 -11.67
C SER A 159 1.62 -0.92 -10.79
N THR A 160 0.97 -2.02 -11.23
CA THR A 160 0.83 -3.23 -10.41
C THR A 160 2.18 -3.86 -10.01
N PRO A 161 3.15 -4.10 -10.94
CA PRO A 161 4.47 -4.58 -10.54
C PRO A 161 5.19 -3.61 -9.59
N ARG A 162 5.04 -2.28 -9.78
CA ARG A 162 5.67 -1.25 -8.94
C ARG A 162 5.09 -1.20 -7.53
N TYR A 163 3.78 -1.49 -7.38
CA TYR A 163 3.20 -1.76 -6.06
C TYR A 163 3.92 -2.90 -5.36
N GLY A 164 4.15 -4.03 -6.05
CA GLY A 164 4.91 -5.15 -5.51
C GLY A 164 6.32 -4.74 -5.09
N LEU A 165 7.04 -3.98 -5.94
CA LEU A 165 8.42 -3.56 -5.67
C LEU A 165 8.55 -2.75 -4.38
N TRP A 166 7.78 -1.66 -4.20
CA TRP A 166 7.91 -0.90 -2.96
C TRP A 166 7.28 -1.61 -1.76
N HIS A 167 6.26 -2.45 -1.97
CA HIS A 167 5.65 -3.25 -0.90
C HIS A 167 6.59 -4.34 -0.37
N CYS A 168 7.58 -4.82 -1.16
CA CYS A 168 8.66 -5.68 -0.67
C CYS A 168 9.47 -5.03 0.47
N GLY A 169 9.41 -3.70 0.61
CA GLY A 169 9.92 -2.97 1.77
C GLY A 169 9.37 -3.50 3.10
N SER A 170 8.18 -4.14 3.11
CA SER A 170 7.63 -4.76 4.32
C SER A 170 8.50 -5.90 4.84
N GLY A 171 8.91 -6.81 3.97
CA GLY A 171 9.81 -7.90 4.34
C GLY A 171 11.21 -7.40 4.70
N ALA A 172 11.74 -6.45 3.91
CA ALA A 172 13.04 -5.83 4.19
C ALA A 172 13.02 -5.07 5.53
N GLY A 173 11.93 -4.36 5.85
CA GLY A 173 11.75 -3.67 7.14
C GLY A 173 11.73 -4.60 8.34
N GLN A 174 11.11 -5.79 8.21
CA GLN A 174 11.15 -6.82 9.25
C GLN A 174 12.58 -7.35 9.47
N VAL A 175 13.30 -7.64 8.39
CA VAL A 175 14.69 -8.13 8.45
C VAL A 175 15.60 -7.07 9.10
N LEU A 176 15.57 -5.84 8.59
CA LEU A 176 16.42 -4.76 9.10
C LEU A 176 16.02 -4.33 10.52
N GLY A 177 14.73 -4.30 10.84
CA GLY A 177 14.24 -4.03 12.19
C GLY A 177 14.78 -5.04 13.21
N GLY A 178 14.82 -6.33 12.83
CA GLY A 178 15.45 -7.38 13.63
C GLY A 178 16.95 -7.17 13.84
N LEU A 179 17.69 -6.84 12.76
CA LEU A 179 19.13 -6.57 12.84
C LEU A 179 19.46 -5.33 13.67
N VAL A 180 18.71 -4.24 13.50
CA VAL A 180 18.87 -3.01 14.30
C VAL A 180 18.58 -3.28 15.77
N SER A 181 17.52 -4.05 16.07
CA SER A 181 17.20 -4.48 17.44
C SER A 181 18.33 -5.30 18.06
N PHE A 182 18.88 -6.25 17.31
CA PHE A 182 20.02 -7.07 17.76
C PHE A 182 21.25 -6.19 18.03
N GLY A 183 21.59 -5.29 17.11
CA GLY A 183 22.73 -4.36 17.29
C GLY A 183 22.56 -3.43 18.48
N ALA A 184 21.35 -2.90 18.71
CA ALA A 184 21.04 -2.02 19.83
C ALA A 184 21.18 -2.75 21.20
N GLN A 185 20.80 -4.03 21.26
CA GLN A 185 20.99 -4.83 22.47
C GLN A 185 22.46 -5.09 22.82
N HIS A 186 23.34 -5.20 21.81
CA HIS A 186 24.78 -5.37 22.04
C HIS A 186 25.45 -4.03 22.40
N GLY A 187 25.08 -2.96 21.72
CA GLY A 187 25.61 -1.62 21.98
C GLY A 187 25.24 -1.07 23.37
N SER A 188 24.09 -1.45 23.93
CA SER A 188 23.64 -0.97 25.23
C SER A 188 24.49 -1.44 26.41
N ARG A 189 25.28 -2.50 26.26
CA ARG A 189 26.18 -2.99 27.31
C ARG A 189 27.31 -2.02 27.65
N THR A 190 27.65 -1.12 26.76
CA THR A 190 28.74 -0.12 26.89
C THR A 190 28.23 1.31 26.85
N ALA A 191 26.95 1.55 26.53
CA ALA A 191 26.36 2.87 26.38
C ALA A 191 25.62 3.31 27.64
N ALA A 192 25.55 4.63 27.85
CA ALA A 192 24.78 5.25 28.95
C ALA A 192 23.25 5.19 28.73
N LEU A 193 22.79 4.74 27.57
CA LEU A 193 21.37 4.68 27.18
C LEU A 193 20.92 3.23 27.05
N SER A 194 19.67 2.95 27.46
CA SER A 194 19.02 1.66 27.23
C SER A 194 18.94 1.33 25.74
N GLY A 195 19.07 0.04 25.36
CA GLY A 195 19.09 -0.39 23.96
C GLY A 195 17.88 0.06 23.15
N TRP A 196 16.69 0.05 23.76
CA TRP A 196 15.47 0.53 23.08
C TRP A 196 15.50 2.02 22.73
N ARG A 197 16.15 2.86 23.58
CA ARG A 197 16.33 4.29 23.30
C ARG A 197 17.25 4.51 22.11
N ILE A 198 18.38 3.76 22.06
CA ILE A 198 19.31 3.81 20.94
C ILE A 198 18.60 3.39 19.65
N MET A 199 17.80 2.33 19.69
CA MET A 199 17.04 1.86 18.53
C MET A 199 16.09 2.94 17.99
N PHE A 200 15.29 3.60 18.84
CA PHE A 200 14.38 4.65 18.39
C PHE A 200 15.11 5.90 17.86
N LEU A 201 16.26 6.26 18.45
CA LEU A 201 17.09 7.34 17.90
C LEU A 201 17.59 7.01 16.50
N VAL A 202 18.12 5.80 16.29
CA VAL A 202 18.62 5.34 14.98
C VAL A 202 17.49 5.32 13.95
N VAL A 203 16.36 4.71 14.28
CA VAL A 203 15.21 4.62 13.38
C VAL A 203 14.67 6.01 13.03
N GLY A 204 14.52 6.88 14.02
CA GLY A 204 14.05 8.25 13.83
C GLY A 204 15.00 9.08 12.95
N LEU A 205 16.31 8.95 13.16
CA LEU A 205 17.30 9.64 12.33
C LEU A 205 17.26 9.16 10.88
N PHE A 206 17.15 7.84 10.65
CA PHE A 206 16.96 7.30 9.30
C PHE A 206 15.69 7.82 8.63
N ASN A 207 14.57 7.93 9.37
CA ASN A 207 13.35 8.52 8.85
C ASN A 207 13.54 9.98 8.43
N ILE A 208 14.27 10.78 9.20
CA ILE A 208 14.58 12.18 8.86
C ILE A 208 15.42 12.26 7.59
N ILE A 209 16.40 11.38 7.44
CA ILE A 209 17.22 11.29 6.21
C ILE A 209 16.32 10.96 5.02
N ILE A 210 15.45 9.96 5.12
CA ILE A 210 14.54 9.57 4.04
C ILE A 210 13.55 10.69 3.73
N ALA A 211 13.01 11.39 4.74
CA ALA A 211 12.17 12.55 4.54
C ALA A 211 12.87 13.62 3.70
N SER A 212 14.14 13.90 4.02
CA SER A 212 14.97 14.86 3.28
C SER A 212 15.18 14.41 1.84
N LEU A 213 15.48 13.13 1.62
CA LEU A 213 15.62 12.57 0.27
C LEU A 213 14.30 12.65 -0.53
N VAL A 214 13.17 12.34 0.11
CA VAL A 214 11.84 12.46 -0.53
C VAL A 214 11.53 13.91 -0.88
N LEU A 215 11.78 14.86 0.01
CA LEU A 215 11.51 16.29 -0.25
C LEU A 215 12.40 16.89 -1.34
N LEU A 216 13.65 16.43 -1.45
CA LEU A 216 14.63 16.94 -2.41
C LEU A 216 14.55 16.27 -3.77
N PHE A 217 14.36 14.95 -3.83
CA PHE A 217 14.50 14.16 -5.04
C PHE A 217 13.20 13.62 -5.63
N LEU A 218 12.09 13.58 -4.85
CA LEU A 218 10.81 13.14 -5.37
C LEU A 218 10.07 14.33 -5.98
N PRO A 219 9.90 14.41 -7.31
CA PRO A 219 9.22 15.53 -7.94
C PRO A 219 7.75 15.60 -7.52
N ARG A 220 7.22 16.80 -7.37
CA ARG A 220 5.82 17.04 -6.95
C ARG A 220 4.80 16.50 -7.95
N THR A 221 5.13 16.61 -9.22
CA THR A 221 4.35 16.11 -10.36
C THR A 221 5.31 15.63 -11.47
N PRO A 222 4.86 14.80 -12.43
CA PRO A 222 5.68 14.41 -13.57
C PRO A 222 6.18 15.60 -14.38
N GLU A 223 5.39 16.68 -14.49
CA GLU A 223 5.75 17.90 -15.20
C GLU A 223 6.91 18.65 -14.53
N ALA A 224 7.02 18.55 -13.20
CA ALA A 224 8.07 19.19 -12.42
C ALA A 224 9.39 18.40 -12.39
N ALA A 225 9.44 17.21 -13.01
CA ALA A 225 10.64 16.39 -13.03
C ALA A 225 11.71 16.96 -13.97
N PRO A 226 12.89 17.40 -13.47
CA PRO A 226 13.92 18.02 -14.30
C PRO A 226 14.65 17.02 -15.21
N TRP A 227 14.57 15.75 -14.89
CA TRP A 227 15.21 14.65 -15.62
C TRP A 227 14.35 14.05 -16.74
N LEU A 228 13.11 14.52 -16.94
CA LEU A 228 12.23 14.13 -18.05
C LEU A 228 12.26 15.17 -19.17
N SER A 229 12.28 14.71 -20.43
CA SER A 229 12.05 15.56 -21.60
C SER A 229 10.59 15.94 -21.70
N ASP A 230 10.28 17.00 -22.44
CA ASP A 230 8.89 17.47 -22.59
C ASP A 230 8.01 16.46 -23.35
N ALA A 231 8.60 15.69 -24.26
CA ALA A 231 7.93 14.58 -24.92
C ALA A 231 7.57 13.44 -23.94
N GLU A 232 8.51 13.07 -23.05
CA GLU A 232 8.29 12.07 -22.00
C GLU A 232 7.23 12.54 -20.99
N LYS A 233 7.23 13.82 -20.59
CA LYS A 233 6.19 14.40 -19.71
C LYS A 233 4.81 14.32 -20.34
N THR A 234 4.70 14.65 -21.62
CA THR A 234 3.45 14.54 -22.37
C THR A 234 2.96 13.09 -22.45
N ARG A 235 3.86 12.15 -22.67
CA ARG A 235 3.55 10.72 -22.71
C ARG A 235 3.00 10.21 -21.36
N ILE A 236 3.61 10.58 -20.25
CA ILE A 236 3.14 10.24 -18.89
C ILE A 236 1.77 10.88 -18.63
N ARG A 237 1.58 12.16 -19.00
CA ARG A 237 0.31 12.87 -18.83
C ARG A 237 -0.84 12.16 -19.54
N LEU A 238 -0.66 11.73 -20.77
CA LEU A 238 -1.66 10.99 -21.54
C LEU A 238 -1.97 9.61 -20.90
N SER A 239 -0.99 8.98 -20.24
CA SER A 239 -1.16 7.69 -19.56
C SER A 239 -1.79 7.82 -18.17
N ALA A 240 -1.52 8.90 -17.45
CA ALA A 240 -1.98 9.13 -16.07
C ALA A 240 -3.49 9.42 -15.95
N PHE A 241 -4.12 9.99 -16.98
CA PHE A 241 -5.58 10.23 -17.00
C PHE A 241 -6.42 8.95 -16.84
N GLY A 242 -5.79 7.75 -16.92
CA GLY A 242 -6.44 6.45 -16.71
C GLY A 242 -6.20 5.79 -15.34
N ALA A 243 -5.40 6.36 -14.44
CA ALA A 243 -4.81 5.61 -13.33
C ALA A 243 -4.95 6.26 -11.95
N ALA A 244 -6.15 6.46 -11.44
CA ALA A 244 -6.32 6.89 -10.05
C ALA A 244 -6.73 5.74 -9.12
N LEU A 245 -5.98 5.58 -8.03
CA LEU A 245 -6.27 4.94 -6.71
C LEU A 245 -5.88 3.49 -6.41
N ILE A 246 -5.20 3.24 -5.27
CA ILE A 246 -5.52 2.33 -4.15
C ILE A 246 -4.46 2.24 -3.05
N LYS A 247 -4.90 1.99 -1.82
CA LYS A 247 -4.16 1.95 -0.53
C LYS A 247 -4.04 0.57 0.16
N GLY A 248 -3.03 0.34 0.96
CA GLY A 248 -2.78 0.01 2.30
C GLY A 248 -2.30 -1.34 2.81
N PHE A 249 -1.58 -1.50 3.91
CA PHE A 249 -1.57 -2.32 5.13
C PHE A 249 -0.30 -3.06 5.57
N GLY A 250 -0.11 -3.13 6.89
CA GLY A 250 1.00 -3.71 7.59
C GLY A 250 0.62 -4.72 8.68
N PHE A 251 1.56 -5.42 9.28
CA PHE A 251 1.44 -6.19 10.53
C PHE A 251 2.77 -6.50 11.25
N ASP A 252 2.65 -6.88 12.54
CA ASP A 252 3.56 -6.93 13.66
C ASP A 252 3.85 -8.39 14.11
N SER A 253 4.69 -8.78 14.93
CA SER A 253 5.86 -8.74 15.74
C SER A 253 6.13 -10.06 16.53
N LYS A 254 7.37 -10.25 16.93
CA LYS A 254 8.01 -11.05 18.02
C LYS A 254 8.12 -12.57 17.91
N THR A 255 9.28 -13.04 17.80
CA THR A 255 10.16 -13.75 18.74
C THR A 255 11.53 -13.88 18.10
N ALA A 256 12.56 -13.35 18.79
CA ALA A 256 13.96 -13.37 18.35
C ALA A 256 14.15 -12.84 16.91
N ALA A 257 14.80 -11.70 16.80
CA ALA A 257 15.04 -10.97 15.56
C ALA A 257 15.50 -11.86 14.38
N LEU A 258 16.20 -12.96 14.66
CA LEU A 258 16.67 -13.93 13.67
C LEU A 258 15.57 -14.86 13.13
N LEU A 259 14.54 -15.19 13.91
CA LEU A 259 13.43 -16.04 13.46
C LEU A 259 12.40 -15.30 12.60
N PHE A 260 12.45 -13.94 12.57
CA PHE A 260 11.62 -13.14 11.67
C PHE A 260 12.22 -12.98 10.27
N ILE A 261 13.54 -13.13 10.11
CA ILE A 261 14.22 -13.00 8.82
C ILE A 261 13.59 -13.92 7.75
N PRO A 262 13.39 -15.24 7.99
CA PRO A 262 12.72 -16.09 7.01
C PRO A 262 11.27 -15.67 6.73
N GLY A 263 10.55 -15.13 7.73
CA GLY A 263 9.21 -14.57 7.53
C GLY A 263 9.19 -13.38 6.57
N GLY A 264 10.17 -12.47 6.69
CA GLY A 264 10.37 -11.36 5.76
C GLY A 264 10.67 -11.84 4.33
N VAL A 265 11.53 -12.83 4.17
CA VAL A 265 11.83 -13.44 2.86
C VAL A 265 10.56 -14.07 2.25
N VAL A 266 9.78 -14.79 3.03
CA VAL A 266 8.49 -15.37 2.59
C VAL A 266 7.51 -14.28 2.17
N SER A 267 7.43 -13.17 2.90
CA SER A 267 6.58 -12.02 2.54
C SER A 267 6.98 -11.41 1.19
N ILE A 268 8.29 -11.27 0.93
CA ILE A 268 8.80 -10.79 -0.37
C ILE A 268 8.42 -11.75 -1.49
N ILE A 269 8.69 -13.05 -1.30
CA ILE A 269 8.34 -14.10 -2.29
C ILE A 269 6.84 -14.09 -2.55
N ALA A 270 6.01 -14.05 -1.52
CA ALA A 270 4.55 -14.01 -1.64
C ALA A 270 4.07 -12.79 -2.43
N THR A 271 4.59 -11.60 -2.10
CA THR A 271 4.25 -10.35 -2.77
C THR A 271 4.62 -10.39 -4.25
N LEU A 272 5.85 -10.80 -4.56
CA LEU A 272 6.31 -10.91 -5.94
C LEU A 272 5.51 -11.96 -6.72
N THR A 273 5.34 -13.15 -6.16
CA THR A 273 4.58 -14.23 -6.81
C THR A 273 3.15 -13.79 -7.13
N CYS A 274 2.44 -13.24 -6.15
CA CYS A 274 1.07 -12.76 -6.34
C CYS A 274 0.99 -11.60 -7.35
N THR A 275 1.92 -10.65 -7.29
CA THR A 275 1.90 -9.46 -8.15
C THR A 275 2.27 -9.81 -9.59
N TYR A 276 3.30 -10.63 -9.81
CA TYR A 276 3.73 -11.04 -11.14
C TYR A 276 2.82 -12.11 -11.78
N ALA A 277 2.05 -12.86 -10.98
CA ALA A 277 1.03 -13.78 -11.50
C ALA A 277 -0.01 -13.07 -12.39
N ILE A 278 -0.23 -11.75 -12.19
CA ILE A 278 -1.10 -10.94 -13.06
C ILE A 278 -0.51 -10.79 -14.47
N LEU A 279 0.82 -10.81 -14.62
CA LEU A 279 1.48 -10.67 -15.92
C LEU A 279 1.29 -11.92 -16.81
N ILE A 280 0.98 -13.07 -16.21
CA ILE A 280 0.62 -14.32 -16.88
C ILE A 280 -0.90 -14.50 -16.95
N ASP A 281 -1.64 -13.38 -16.91
CA ASP A 281 -3.11 -13.31 -17.03
C ASP A 281 -3.89 -14.07 -15.94
N LEU A 282 -3.27 -14.35 -14.77
CA LEU A 282 -4.00 -14.94 -13.65
C LEU A 282 -5.02 -13.94 -13.12
N PRO A 283 -6.32 -14.29 -13.05
CA PRO A 283 -7.35 -13.42 -12.49
C PRO A 283 -7.02 -13.03 -11.04
N ARG A 284 -7.11 -11.74 -10.69
CA ARG A 284 -6.74 -11.21 -9.38
C ARG A 284 -7.45 -11.92 -8.23
N GLY A 285 -8.73 -12.23 -8.40
CA GLY A 285 -9.51 -12.96 -7.40
C GLY A 285 -8.98 -14.39 -7.15
N LEU A 286 -8.51 -15.08 -8.21
CA LEU A 286 -7.86 -16.39 -8.05
C LEU A 286 -6.51 -16.25 -7.36
N GLY A 287 -5.73 -15.21 -7.68
CA GLY A 287 -4.46 -14.91 -7.02
C GLY A 287 -4.65 -14.67 -5.52
N ILE A 288 -5.72 -13.95 -5.12
CA ILE A 288 -6.06 -13.74 -3.70
C ILE A 288 -6.37 -15.08 -3.03
N ILE A 289 -7.24 -15.91 -3.62
CA ILE A 289 -7.61 -17.21 -3.05
C ILE A 289 -6.38 -18.10 -2.94
N ALA A 290 -5.59 -18.24 -3.99
CA ALA A 290 -4.39 -19.07 -4.02
C ALA A 290 -3.34 -18.63 -2.99
N GLY A 291 -3.11 -17.32 -2.85
CA GLY A 291 -2.18 -16.77 -1.86
C GLY A 291 -2.69 -16.87 -0.42
N MET A 292 -4.01 -16.93 -0.19
CA MET A 292 -4.58 -17.15 1.14
C MET A 292 -4.51 -18.59 1.61
N VAL A 293 -4.37 -19.58 0.71
CA VAL A 293 -4.25 -21.00 1.09
C VAL A 293 -3.02 -21.27 1.98
N PRO A 294 -1.79 -20.87 1.62
CA PRO A 294 -0.64 -21.00 2.52
C PRO A 294 -0.85 -20.28 3.87
N THR A 295 -1.46 -19.08 3.85
CA THR A 295 -1.79 -18.32 5.06
C THR A 295 -2.73 -19.10 5.99
N PHE A 296 -3.79 -19.70 5.42
CA PHE A 296 -4.76 -20.51 6.17
C PHE A 296 -4.13 -21.76 6.75
N ILE A 297 -3.30 -22.47 5.96
CA ILE A 297 -2.53 -23.63 6.45
C ILE A 297 -1.60 -23.20 7.57
N GLY A 298 -0.90 -22.06 7.42
CA GLY A 298 -0.02 -21.50 8.44
C GLY A 298 -0.76 -21.18 9.73
N ALA A 299 -1.94 -20.56 9.65
CA ALA A 299 -2.80 -20.30 10.79
C ALA A 299 -3.25 -21.59 11.48
N GLY A 300 -3.59 -22.64 10.71
CA GLY A 300 -3.92 -23.97 11.24
C GLY A 300 -2.77 -24.64 11.98
N LEU A 301 -1.57 -24.60 11.40
CA LEU A 301 -0.38 -25.13 12.05
C LEU A 301 -0.07 -24.42 13.38
N MET A 302 -0.18 -23.08 13.41
CA MET A 302 0.00 -22.31 14.64
C MET A 302 -1.06 -22.61 15.69
N SER A 303 -2.27 -22.94 15.28
CA SER A 303 -3.41 -23.14 16.20
C SER A 303 -3.49 -24.54 16.77
N PHE A 304 -3.20 -25.57 15.97
CA PHE A 304 -3.49 -26.97 16.30
C PHE A 304 -2.25 -27.85 16.45
N TYR A 305 -1.09 -27.44 15.91
CA TYR A 305 0.12 -28.24 16.00
C TYR A 305 0.97 -27.84 17.22
N GLN A 306 1.44 -28.81 18.00
CA GLN A 306 2.17 -28.56 19.26
C GLN A 306 3.69 -28.64 19.14
N GLY A 307 4.23 -29.07 18.00
CA GLY A 307 5.69 -29.21 17.80
C GLY A 307 6.32 -27.87 17.38
N ARG A 308 7.54 -27.57 17.92
CA ARG A 308 8.28 -26.33 17.60
C ARG A 308 8.49 -26.11 16.11
N GLY A 309 8.79 -27.16 15.34
CA GLY A 309 8.99 -27.07 13.90
C GLY A 309 7.71 -26.68 13.13
N GLY A 310 6.57 -27.28 13.47
CA GLY A 310 5.29 -26.93 12.85
C GLY A 310 4.81 -25.53 13.22
N LEU A 311 5.09 -25.07 14.44
CA LEU A 311 4.78 -23.71 14.86
C LEU A 311 5.58 -22.67 14.05
N LEU A 312 6.88 -22.90 13.85
CA LEU A 312 7.72 -22.03 13.00
C LEU A 312 7.28 -22.07 11.53
N ALA A 313 7.02 -23.25 10.98
CA ALA A 313 6.49 -23.39 9.64
C ALA A 313 5.15 -22.64 9.49
N GLY A 314 4.30 -22.72 10.49
CA GLY A 314 3.03 -21.98 10.56
C GLY A 314 3.25 -20.48 10.50
N ILE A 315 4.17 -19.92 11.27
CA ILE A 315 4.52 -18.49 11.27
C ILE A 315 5.02 -18.07 9.89
N TYR A 316 5.89 -18.87 9.25
CA TYR A 316 6.43 -18.52 7.93
C TYR A 316 5.35 -18.57 6.84
N LEU A 317 4.51 -19.61 6.82
CA LEU A 317 3.39 -19.70 5.88
C LEU A 317 2.35 -18.58 6.10
N PHE A 318 2.12 -18.18 7.35
CA PHE A 318 1.20 -17.09 7.66
C PHE A 318 1.67 -15.76 7.04
N ASN A 319 2.98 -15.51 6.94
CA ASN A 319 3.54 -14.32 6.28
C ASN A 319 3.19 -14.24 4.77
N PHE A 320 2.66 -15.31 4.18
CA PHE A 320 2.16 -15.28 2.81
C PHE A 320 0.96 -14.33 2.62
N ILE A 321 0.29 -13.92 3.71
CA ILE A 321 -0.85 -12.98 3.71
C ILE A 321 -0.56 -11.66 2.99
N VAL A 322 0.70 -11.23 2.96
CA VAL A 322 1.11 -9.95 2.35
C VAL A 322 0.85 -9.92 0.84
N GLY A 323 1.04 -11.04 0.14
CA GLY A 323 0.77 -11.15 -1.30
C GLY A 323 -0.71 -10.90 -1.68
N PRO A 324 -1.67 -11.67 -1.12
CA PRO A 324 -3.10 -11.45 -1.32
C PRO A 324 -3.58 -10.05 -0.99
N VAL A 325 -3.04 -9.43 0.06
CA VAL A 325 -3.37 -8.05 0.44
C VAL A 325 -3.01 -7.09 -0.70
N THR A 326 -1.83 -7.21 -1.30
CA THR A 326 -1.43 -6.38 -2.45
C THR A 326 -2.40 -6.54 -3.63
N LEU A 327 -2.86 -7.77 -3.90
CA LEU A 327 -3.86 -8.04 -4.95
C LEU A 327 -5.23 -7.45 -4.64
N LEU A 328 -5.65 -7.47 -3.36
CA LEU A 328 -6.93 -6.90 -2.93
C LEU A 328 -6.99 -5.40 -3.26
N TYR A 329 -5.91 -4.65 -3.02
CA TYR A 329 -5.85 -3.23 -3.38
C TYR A 329 -5.90 -3.00 -4.88
N SER A 330 -5.18 -3.82 -5.65
CA SER A 330 -5.26 -3.81 -7.10
C SER A 330 -6.71 -4.08 -7.57
N LEU A 331 -7.40 -5.04 -6.95
CA LEU A 331 -8.79 -5.41 -7.29
C LEU A 331 -9.76 -4.25 -7.04
N VAL A 332 -9.67 -3.60 -5.87
CA VAL A 332 -10.52 -2.44 -5.52
C VAL A 332 -10.29 -1.31 -6.52
N GLY A 333 -9.03 -0.99 -6.91
CA GLY A 333 -8.75 0.10 -7.80
C GLY A 333 -9.17 -0.06 -9.24
N VAL A 334 -9.14 -1.28 -9.70
CA VAL A 334 -9.54 -1.57 -11.08
C VAL A 334 -11.07 -1.62 -11.21
N ASN A 335 -11.77 -2.12 -10.18
CA ASN A 335 -13.21 -2.38 -10.24
C ASN A 335 -14.11 -1.22 -9.82
N ILE A 336 -13.54 -0.07 -9.42
CA ILE A 336 -14.32 1.09 -9.02
C ILE A 336 -14.03 2.26 -9.96
N GLN A 337 -15.05 2.76 -10.65
CA GLN A 337 -15.02 3.99 -11.43
C GLN A 337 -15.57 5.17 -10.64
N GLY A 338 -15.05 6.36 -10.94
CA GLY A 338 -15.41 7.60 -10.26
C GLY A 338 -14.51 7.92 -9.08
N TYR A 339 -13.95 9.13 -9.06
CA TYR A 339 -12.95 9.58 -8.09
C TYR A 339 -13.47 9.49 -6.65
N THR A 340 -14.62 10.11 -6.38
CA THR A 340 -15.24 10.15 -5.05
C THR A 340 -15.54 8.73 -4.53
N LYS A 341 -16.10 7.86 -5.38
CA LYS A 341 -16.43 6.49 -5.03
C LYS A 341 -15.17 5.68 -4.69
N LYS A 342 -14.07 5.89 -5.43
CA LYS A 342 -12.78 5.26 -5.12
C LYS A 342 -12.24 5.72 -3.78
N VAL A 343 -12.24 7.02 -3.50
CA VAL A 343 -11.78 7.58 -2.22
C VAL A 343 -12.59 7.01 -1.06
N THR A 344 -13.92 7.02 -1.18
CA THR A 344 -14.80 6.49 -0.14
C THR A 344 -14.57 5.00 0.11
N THR A 345 -14.46 4.20 -0.96
CA THR A 345 -14.21 2.75 -0.80
C THR A 345 -12.86 2.48 -0.14
N ASN A 346 -11.82 3.24 -0.51
CA ASN A 346 -10.53 3.11 0.16
C ASN A 346 -10.59 3.49 1.63
N ALA A 347 -11.27 4.58 1.97
CA ALA A 347 -11.46 4.97 3.37
C ALA A 347 -12.17 3.87 4.18
N ILE A 348 -13.18 3.21 3.61
CA ILE A 348 -13.88 2.07 4.25
C ILE A 348 -12.92 0.88 4.46
N VAL A 349 -12.13 0.52 3.43
CA VAL A 349 -11.17 -0.58 3.53
C VAL A 349 -10.15 -0.31 4.64
N ILE A 350 -9.66 0.92 4.74
CA ILE A 350 -8.67 1.31 5.74
C ILE A 350 -9.29 1.40 7.14
N ALA A 351 -10.51 1.92 7.25
CA ALA A 351 -11.24 1.89 8.52
C ALA A 351 -11.40 0.44 9.01
N GLY A 352 -11.72 -0.50 8.11
CA GLY A 352 -11.76 -1.93 8.42
C GLY A 352 -10.43 -2.47 8.94
N TYR A 353 -9.31 -2.05 8.34
CA TYR A 353 -7.98 -2.39 8.85
C TYR A 353 -7.74 -1.80 10.25
N GLY A 354 -8.04 -0.51 10.45
CA GLY A 354 -7.89 0.13 11.75
C GLY A 354 -8.67 -0.63 12.83
N ILE A 355 -9.92 -0.98 12.56
CA ILE A 355 -10.74 -1.80 13.46
C ILE A 355 -10.07 -3.16 13.75
N GLY A 356 -9.60 -3.86 12.72
CA GLY A 356 -8.87 -5.13 12.88
C GLY A 356 -7.60 -4.98 13.73
N SER A 357 -6.86 -3.88 13.53
CA SER A 357 -5.63 -3.58 14.29
C SER A 357 -5.89 -3.23 15.76
N VAL A 358 -7.06 -2.65 16.07
CA VAL A 358 -7.49 -2.41 17.45
C VAL A 358 -7.93 -3.71 18.12
N ILE A 359 -8.72 -4.54 17.43
CA ILE A 359 -9.23 -5.81 17.98
C ILE A 359 -8.12 -6.85 18.12
N GLY A 360 -7.18 -6.92 17.15
CA GLY A 360 -6.12 -7.92 17.11
C GLY A 360 -5.35 -8.08 18.43
N PRO A 361 -4.71 -7.04 18.99
CA PRO A 361 -4.00 -7.13 20.26
C PRO A 361 -4.88 -7.56 21.44
N GLN A 362 -6.16 -7.22 21.44
CA GLN A 362 -7.10 -7.57 22.51
C GLN A 362 -7.46 -9.08 22.54
N THR A 363 -7.22 -9.80 21.44
CA THR A 363 -7.44 -11.25 21.39
C THR A 363 -6.36 -12.04 22.13
N PHE A 364 -5.19 -11.44 22.38
CA PHE A 364 -4.10 -12.04 23.15
C PHE A 364 -4.33 -11.83 24.65
N LEU A 365 -5.18 -12.66 25.23
CA LEU A 365 -5.55 -12.59 26.64
C LEU A 365 -4.37 -13.00 27.51
N SER A 366 -3.93 -12.15 28.44
CA SER A 366 -2.80 -12.41 29.34
C SER A 366 -3.00 -13.67 30.17
N ARG A 367 -4.25 -14.04 30.52
CA ARG A 367 -4.60 -15.27 31.24
C ARG A 367 -4.35 -16.56 30.47
N GLU A 368 -4.18 -16.49 29.14
CA GLU A 368 -3.93 -17.62 28.25
C GLU A 368 -2.45 -17.79 27.90
N ALA A 369 -1.57 -16.94 28.43
CA ALA A 369 -0.14 -17.05 28.19
C ALA A 369 0.42 -18.36 28.77
N PRO A 370 1.37 -19.02 28.05
CA PRO A 370 1.95 -18.69 26.76
C PRO A 370 1.19 -19.27 25.56
N GLY A 371 0.09 -19.95 25.75
CA GLY A 371 -0.63 -20.69 24.70
C GLY A 371 -1.43 -19.82 23.74
N PHE A 372 -2.09 -18.75 24.23
CA PHE A 372 -2.94 -17.81 23.48
C PHE A 372 -3.95 -18.51 22.54
N ILE A 373 -4.69 -19.48 23.06
CA ILE A 373 -5.59 -20.34 22.28
C ILE A 373 -6.68 -19.52 21.59
N THR A 374 -7.30 -18.56 22.31
CA THR A 374 -8.34 -17.69 21.75
C THR A 374 -7.84 -16.89 20.56
N ALA A 375 -6.64 -16.29 20.64
CA ALA A 375 -6.04 -15.54 19.52
C ALA A 375 -5.80 -16.44 18.30
N LYS A 376 -5.27 -17.65 18.51
CA LYS A 376 -5.00 -18.62 17.44
C LYS A 376 -6.27 -19.05 16.71
N ILE A 377 -7.35 -19.35 17.43
CA ILE A 377 -8.64 -19.72 16.85
C ILE A 377 -9.21 -18.56 16.03
N ILE A 378 -9.13 -17.31 16.53
CA ILE A 378 -9.61 -16.12 15.82
C ILE A 378 -8.80 -15.91 14.53
N ILE A 379 -7.48 -16.04 14.56
CA ILE A 379 -6.62 -15.93 13.38
C ILE A 379 -6.97 -16.98 12.33
N PHE A 380 -7.18 -18.23 12.75
CA PHE A 380 -7.57 -19.32 11.86
C PHE A 380 -8.95 -19.08 11.23
N ALA A 381 -9.95 -18.72 12.03
CA ALA A 381 -11.29 -18.43 11.55
C ALA A 381 -11.33 -17.20 10.62
N ALA A 382 -10.59 -16.14 10.95
CA ALA A 382 -10.48 -14.95 10.11
C ALA A 382 -9.84 -15.28 8.74
N SER A 383 -8.76 -16.08 8.72
CA SER A 383 -8.11 -16.50 7.49
C SER A 383 -9.05 -17.30 6.57
N GLY A 384 -9.84 -18.21 7.14
CA GLY A 384 -10.88 -18.95 6.42
C GLY A 384 -11.99 -18.04 5.91
N GLY A 385 -12.42 -17.09 6.74
CA GLY A 385 -13.43 -16.08 6.36
C GLY A 385 -12.99 -15.24 5.15
N VAL A 386 -11.74 -14.84 5.08
CA VAL A 386 -11.19 -14.08 3.92
C VAL A 386 -11.28 -14.91 2.63
N ILE A 387 -10.97 -16.21 2.69
CA ILE A 387 -11.09 -17.10 1.51
C ILE A 387 -12.55 -17.17 1.04
N ILE A 388 -13.49 -17.36 1.96
CA ILE A 388 -14.92 -17.42 1.64
C ILE A 388 -15.38 -16.10 1.00
N LEU A 389 -15.02 -14.97 1.59
CA LEU A 389 -15.37 -13.64 1.06
C LEU A 389 -14.75 -13.41 -0.33
N ALA A 390 -13.52 -13.84 -0.56
CA ALA A 390 -12.87 -13.73 -1.87
C ALA A 390 -13.60 -14.57 -2.94
N ILE A 391 -14.03 -15.79 -2.59
CA ILE A 391 -14.85 -16.64 -3.47
C ILE A 391 -16.19 -15.95 -3.77
N MET A 392 -16.89 -15.46 -2.74
CA MET A 392 -18.17 -14.76 -2.91
C MET A 392 -18.03 -13.52 -3.81
N LEU A 393 -17.00 -12.73 -3.61
CA LEU A 393 -16.72 -11.53 -4.42
C LEU A 393 -16.46 -11.92 -5.89
N ARG A 394 -15.68 -12.99 -6.12
CA ARG A 394 -15.43 -13.50 -7.45
C ARG A 394 -16.72 -13.98 -8.14
N LEU A 395 -17.57 -14.71 -7.43
CA LEU A 395 -18.87 -15.17 -7.95
C LEU A 395 -19.77 -13.98 -8.28
N LEU A 396 -19.80 -12.97 -7.40
CA LEU A 396 -20.57 -11.74 -7.61
C LEU A 396 -20.15 -10.99 -8.87
N TYR A 397 -18.84 -10.80 -9.06
CA TYR A 397 -18.32 -10.15 -10.27
C TYR A 397 -18.57 -10.98 -11.53
N GLY A 398 -18.41 -12.29 -11.44
CA GLY A 398 -18.73 -13.21 -12.53
C GLY A 398 -20.21 -13.16 -12.92
N TRP A 399 -21.11 -13.14 -11.94
CA TRP A 399 -22.55 -12.99 -12.16
C TRP A 399 -22.89 -11.64 -12.79
N ARG A 400 -22.34 -10.54 -12.26
CA ARG A 400 -22.55 -9.19 -12.80
C ARG A 400 -22.04 -9.07 -14.24
N ASN A 401 -20.87 -9.61 -14.53
CA ASN A 401 -20.32 -9.58 -15.89
C ASN A 401 -21.20 -10.38 -16.87
N ARG A 402 -21.68 -11.56 -16.47
CA ARG A 402 -22.60 -12.37 -17.31
C ARG A 402 -23.91 -11.62 -17.61
N ASN A 403 -24.49 -10.95 -16.61
CA ASN A 403 -25.70 -10.17 -16.82
C ASN A 403 -25.46 -9.00 -17.78
N ARG A 404 -24.35 -8.28 -17.64
CA ARG A 404 -23.98 -7.18 -18.54
C ARG A 404 -23.71 -7.61 -19.95
N ILE A 405 -23.06 -8.78 -20.14
CA ILE A 405 -22.87 -9.35 -21.48
C ILE A 405 -24.22 -9.66 -22.14
N LYS A 406 -25.18 -10.20 -21.37
CA LYS A 406 -26.52 -10.45 -21.87
C LYS A 406 -27.25 -9.14 -22.23
N GLU A 407 -27.27 -8.16 -21.33
CA GLU A 407 -27.88 -6.85 -21.58
C GLU A 407 -27.28 -6.20 -22.84
N ARG A 408 -25.97 -6.30 -23.01
CA ARG A 408 -25.29 -5.77 -24.20
C ARG A 408 -25.64 -6.52 -25.47
N GLN A 409 -25.80 -7.83 -25.42
CA GLN A 409 -26.28 -8.63 -26.56
C GLN A 409 -27.71 -8.26 -26.91
N ASP A 410 -28.60 -8.11 -25.93
CA ASP A 410 -29.98 -7.69 -26.13
C ASP A 410 -30.08 -6.28 -26.75
N GLU A 411 -29.20 -5.35 -26.31
CA GLU A 411 -29.08 -3.99 -26.88
C GLU A 411 -28.57 -4.02 -28.35
N LEU A 412 -27.57 -4.84 -28.65
CA LEU A 412 -27.06 -5.04 -30.02
C LEU A 412 -28.14 -5.65 -30.93
N ASP A 413 -28.88 -6.62 -30.43
CA ASP A 413 -30.00 -7.23 -31.17
C ASP A 413 -31.17 -6.25 -31.38
N ALA A 414 -31.40 -5.35 -30.40
CA ALA A 414 -32.40 -4.30 -30.54
C ALA A 414 -31.95 -3.20 -31.56
N PHE A 415 -30.64 -2.90 -31.60
CA PHE A 415 -30.03 -2.01 -32.58
C PHE A 415 -30.16 -2.58 -34.01
N HIS A 416 -29.78 -3.84 -34.21
CA HIS A 416 -29.93 -4.53 -35.51
C HIS A 416 -31.38 -4.63 -35.99
N ARG A 417 -32.33 -4.60 -35.05
CA ARG A 417 -33.78 -4.52 -35.34
C ARG A 417 -34.32 -3.10 -35.53
N GLY A 418 -33.43 -2.07 -35.56
CA GLY A 418 -33.79 -0.68 -35.82
C GLY A 418 -34.58 0.04 -34.71
N ARG A 419 -34.54 -0.51 -33.48
CA ARG A 419 -35.28 0.02 -32.32
C ARG A 419 -34.55 1.07 -31.49
N ILE A 420 -33.23 1.28 -31.70
CA ILE A 420 -32.39 2.20 -30.89
C ILE A 420 -31.43 2.95 -31.79
N ASN A 421 -31.21 4.27 -31.55
CA ASN A 421 -30.31 5.14 -32.29
C ASN A 421 -28.93 5.24 -31.61
N ILE A 422 -27.84 5.31 -32.39
CA ILE A 422 -26.43 5.35 -31.91
C ILE A 422 -26.13 6.51 -30.96
N GLN A 423 -26.80 7.68 -31.13
CA GLN A 423 -26.57 8.88 -30.30
C GLN A 423 -26.95 8.69 -28.81
N ALA A 424 -27.73 7.68 -28.47
CA ALA A 424 -28.06 7.34 -27.07
C ALA A 424 -26.96 6.55 -26.35
N LEU A 425 -25.99 5.95 -27.08
CA LEU A 425 -24.93 5.11 -26.53
C LEU A 425 -23.65 5.89 -26.15
N GLU A 426 -23.47 7.11 -26.64
CA GLU A 426 -22.21 7.88 -26.52
C GLU A 426 -22.08 8.76 -25.26
N LYS A 427 -23.11 8.89 -24.44
CA LYS A 427 -23.06 9.77 -23.25
C LYS A 427 -23.02 8.96 -21.96
N GLN A 428 -21.85 8.92 -21.26
CA GLN A 428 -21.71 9.28 -19.84
C GLN A 428 -20.45 8.70 -19.22
N GLU A 429 -19.62 9.56 -18.60
CA GLU A 429 -18.69 9.17 -17.52
C GLU A 429 -19.51 8.73 -16.30
N GLU A 430 -20.07 7.54 -16.35
CA GLU A 430 -20.86 6.98 -15.28
C GLU A 430 -20.01 6.12 -14.35
N THR A 431 -20.45 6.00 -13.09
CA THR A 431 -19.84 5.08 -12.12
C THR A 431 -19.94 3.64 -12.62
N ASP A 432 -19.04 2.75 -12.12
CA ASP A 432 -19.01 1.32 -12.48
C ASP A 432 -20.37 0.61 -12.40
N LEU A 433 -21.30 1.08 -11.58
CA LEU A 433 -22.66 0.52 -11.46
C LEU A 433 -23.59 0.97 -12.60
N ARG A 434 -23.42 2.18 -13.12
CA ARG A 434 -24.26 2.76 -14.18
C ARG A 434 -23.66 2.57 -15.57
N ASN A 435 -22.32 2.45 -15.64
CA ASN A 435 -21.63 2.23 -16.91
C ASN A 435 -21.83 0.78 -17.38
N LYS A 436 -22.69 0.59 -18.37
CA LYS A 436 -23.00 -0.71 -18.96
C LYS A 436 -21.83 -1.37 -19.72
N THR A 437 -20.84 -0.56 -20.13
CA THR A 437 -19.66 -1.06 -20.84
C THR A 437 -18.53 -1.50 -19.86
N PHE A 438 -18.67 -1.19 -18.56
CA PHE A 438 -17.67 -1.53 -17.57
C PHE A 438 -17.68 -3.02 -17.25
N VAL A 439 -16.54 -3.70 -17.44
CA VAL A 439 -16.34 -5.11 -17.09
C VAL A 439 -15.50 -5.20 -15.83
N TYR A 440 -16.00 -5.94 -14.83
CA TYR A 440 -15.25 -6.20 -13.60
C TYR A 440 -14.12 -7.18 -13.87
N VAL A 441 -12.96 -6.90 -13.30
CA VAL A 441 -11.81 -7.81 -13.26
C VAL A 441 -11.93 -8.68 -12.00
N TYR A 442 -11.87 -9.99 -12.14
CA TYR A 442 -12.04 -10.92 -11.02
C TYR A 442 -11.07 -12.10 -11.06
#